data_2188d743422daa4c70d966834bcdd1ce
#
_entry.id   2188d743422daa4c70d966834bcdd1ce
#
_cell.length_a   1.000
_cell.length_b   1.000
_cell.length_c   1.000
_cell.angle_alpha   90.00
_cell.angle_beta   90.00
_cell.angle_gamma   90.00
#
_symmetry.space_group_name_H-M   'P 1'
#
loop_
_entity.id
_entity.type
_entity.pdbx_description
1 polymer ?
#
loop_
_entity_poly.entity_id
_entity_poly.type
_entity_poly.pdbx_seq_one_letter_code
_entity_poly.pdbx_strand_id
1 'polypeptide(L)'
;VAPVSVDATSAQIGVLEDAPDAWAKGSILNGLVYKSLGGKAPTDAVTRIKWLKLQRDQDLGEDEAKQGFRPQPWKQLQKVLREMGHDADARAVGVAFEDQLRKADRIGQIADVGTAKNVFPVLRRKCLRALHWLFGFLAGYGYHPLRLFMSLVGVWLFCGVIYWWLAYAPHSTIGPTDPLVFQNTAYAGCATENNGNWMLCEQLPAEYTTFSPLAYSLDVLLPLVDLGQEKRWGPLVPTPASHFCIELLSLSPPHWVRLLNWFQILYGWIASLLFVAIVSGMSRRSEMDK
;
A
#
# COMPACT_ATOMS: atom_id res chain seq x y z
N VAL A 1 32.36 11.26 -26.12
CA VAL A 1 31.57 11.18 -27.36
C VAL A 1 30.43 12.16 -27.19
N ALA A 2 30.13 13.00 -28.20
CA ALA A 2 28.97 13.88 -28.13
C ALA A 2 27.68 13.03 -28.14
N PRO A 3 26.66 13.33 -27.33
CA PRO A 3 25.41 12.59 -27.34
C PRO A 3 24.68 12.77 -28.67
N VAL A 4 24.14 11.65 -29.20
CA VAL A 4 23.46 11.60 -30.51
C VAL A 4 22.01 11.20 -30.30
N SER A 5 21.09 11.87 -31.00
CA SER A 5 19.69 11.43 -31.07
C SER A 5 19.60 10.27 -32.08
N VAL A 6 19.09 9.16 -31.64
CA VAL A 6 18.98 7.91 -32.40
C VAL A 6 17.51 7.54 -32.60
N ASP A 7 17.14 7.25 -33.83
CA ASP A 7 15.87 6.60 -34.12
C ASP A 7 16.10 5.08 -34.26
N ALA A 8 15.68 4.34 -33.27
CA ALA A 8 15.73 2.90 -33.18
C ALA A 8 14.34 2.25 -33.32
N THR A 9 13.41 2.91 -34.02
CA THR A 9 12.04 2.42 -34.20
C THR A 9 12.08 1.01 -34.84
N SER A 10 11.47 0.04 -34.14
CA SER A 10 11.35 -1.36 -34.56
C SER A 10 12.68 -2.06 -34.86
N ALA A 11 13.80 -1.52 -34.36
CA ALA A 11 15.11 -2.15 -34.55
C ALA A 11 15.22 -3.45 -33.74
N GLN A 12 15.85 -4.46 -34.28
CA GLN A 12 16.14 -5.73 -33.62
C GLN A 12 17.67 -5.95 -33.61
N ILE A 13 18.24 -6.06 -32.43
CA ILE A 13 19.67 -6.24 -32.23
C ILE A 13 19.93 -7.38 -31.23
N GLY A 14 21.06 -8.05 -31.40
CA GLY A 14 21.46 -9.12 -30.48
C GLY A 14 21.94 -8.55 -29.16
N VAL A 15 22.91 -7.67 -29.22
CA VAL A 15 23.57 -7.05 -28.06
C VAL A 15 23.53 -5.54 -28.20
N LEU A 16 23.03 -4.85 -27.16
CA LEU A 16 23.09 -3.39 -27.07
C LEU A 16 24.34 -3.02 -26.29
N GLU A 17 25.30 -2.41 -26.97
CA GLU A 17 26.51 -1.87 -26.37
C GLU A 17 26.50 -0.34 -26.50
N ASP A 18 26.38 0.37 -25.38
CA ASP A 18 26.33 1.82 -25.36
C ASP A 18 27.08 2.39 -24.14
N ALA A 19 27.40 3.68 -24.20
CA ALA A 19 27.93 4.42 -23.07
C ALA A 19 26.80 5.20 -22.37
N PRO A 20 26.92 5.50 -21.06
CA PRO A 20 25.88 6.19 -20.29
C PRO A 20 25.41 7.51 -20.92
N ASP A 21 26.33 8.26 -21.55
CA ASP A 21 26.08 9.59 -22.10
C ASP A 21 26.04 9.61 -23.64
N ALA A 22 25.91 8.44 -24.28
CA ALA A 22 25.87 8.35 -25.74
C ALA A 22 24.56 8.84 -26.38
N TRP A 23 23.47 8.83 -25.60
CA TRP A 23 22.12 9.11 -26.07
C TRP A 23 21.71 10.55 -25.77
N ALA A 24 21.24 11.25 -26.80
CA ALA A 24 20.66 12.59 -26.63
C ALA A 24 19.15 12.54 -26.40
N LYS A 25 18.60 13.63 -25.88
CA LYS A 25 17.17 13.87 -25.85
C LYS A 25 16.58 13.78 -27.27
N GLY A 26 15.35 13.24 -27.34
CA GLY A 26 14.67 13.08 -28.62
C GLY A 26 14.96 11.76 -29.32
N SER A 27 15.68 10.83 -28.69
CA SER A 27 15.84 9.47 -29.20
C SER A 27 14.51 8.71 -29.20
N ILE A 28 14.30 7.87 -30.20
CA ILE A 28 13.09 7.06 -30.38
C ILE A 28 13.43 5.59 -30.13
N LEU A 29 12.86 4.99 -29.11
CA LEU A 29 13.13 3.60 -28.72
C LEU A 29 11.93 2.68 -28.93
N ASN A 30 10.86 3.17 -29.56
CA ASN A 30 9.63 2.41 -29.73
C ASN A 30 9.82 1.20 -30.67
N GLY A 31 9.56 0.00 -30.17
CA GLY A 31 9.76 -1.24 -30.91
C GLY A 31 11.20 -1.76 -30.90
N LEU A 32 12.14 -1.09 -30.25
CA LEU A 32 13.49 -1.60 -30.06
C LEU A 32 13.48 -2.89 -29.24
N VAL A 33 14.04 -3.96 -29.82
CA VAL A 33 14.22 -5.28 -29.19
C VAL A 33 15.70 -5.63 -29.18
N TYR A 34 16.21 -6.02 -28.01
CA TYR A 34 17.57 -6.52 -27.82
C TYR A 34 17.58 -7.69 -26.84
N LYS A 35 18.56 -8.59 -26.99
CA LYS A 35 18.65 -9.81 -26.15
C LYS A 35 19.47 -9.58 -24.88
N SER A 36 20.51 -8.75 -24.96
CA SER A 36 21.38 -8.47 -23.81
C SER A 36 21.99 -7.09 -23.91
N LEU A 37 22.49 -6.60 -22.77
CA LEU A 37 23.39 -5.46 -22.67
C LEU A 37 24.81 -5.99 -22.67
N GLY A 38 25.68 -5.42 -23.50
CA GLY A 38 27.06 -5.93 -23.70
C GLY A 38 28.13 -4.90 -23.45
N GLY A 39 29.38 -5.34 -23.40
CA GLY A 39 30.55 -4.50 -23.29
C GLY A 39 30.56 -3.69 -21.98
N LYS A 40 30.66 -2.37 -22.10
CA LYS A 40 30.64 -1.41 -20.98
C LYS A 40 29.26 -0.79 -20.77
N ALA A 41 28.22 -1.33 -21.39
CA ALA A 41 26.86 -0.82 -21.24
C ALA A 41 26.38 -0.91 -19.78
N PRO A 42 25.88 0.18 -19.20
CA PRO A 42 25.44 0.18 -17.81
C PRO A 42 24.22 -0.75 -17.63
N THR A 43 24.24 -1.57 -16.59
CA THR A 43 23.13 -2.46 -16.22
C THR A 43 22.33 -1.91 -15.04
N ASP A 44 22.83 -0.86 -14.38
CA ASP A 44 22.18 -0.26 -13.22
C ASP A 44 20.87 0.46 -13.60
N ALA A 45 19.85 0.30 -12.75
CA ALA A 45 18.52 0.84 -12.97
C ALA A 45 18.51 2.36 -13.09
N VAL A 46 19.36 3.09 -12.31
CA VAL A 46 19.33 4.55 -12.25
C VAL A 46 19.72 5.14 -13.60
N THR A 47 20.80 4.65 -14.18
CA THR A 47 21.29 5.09 -15.50
C THR A 47 20.31 4.71 -16.59
N ARG A 48 19.80 3.48 -16.56
CA ARG A 48 18.83 3.00 -17.56
C ARG A 48 17.48 3.70 -17.49
N ILE A 49 16.99 4.06 -16.32
CA ILE A 49 15.76 4.87 -16.17
C ILE A 49 15.96 6.26 -16.75
N LYS A 50 17.14 6.86 -16.54
CA LYS A 50 17.48 8.16 -17.18
C LYS A 50 17.49 8.02 -18.71
N TRP A 51 18.10 6.97 -19.24
CA TRP A 51 18.12 6.69 -20.66
C TRP A 51 16.70 6.53 -21.24
N LEU A 52 15.82 5.76 -20.60
CA LEU A 52 14.43 5.62 -21.03
C LEU A 52 13.65 6.95 -21.02
N LYS A 53 14.03 7.89 -20.15
CA LYS A 53 13.43 9.23 -20.10
C LYS A 53 13.91 10.19 -21.18
N LEU A 54 14.95 9.84 -21.94
CA LEU A 54 15.43 10.64 -23.06
C LEU A 54 14.59 10.48 -24.33
N GLN A 55 13.58 9.59 -24.32
CA GLN A 55 12.72 9.37 -25.46
C GLN A 55 11.96 10.64 -25.86
N ARG A 56 11.85 10.89 -27.15
CA ARG A 56 11.21 12.08 -27.74
C ARG A 56 9.79 12.31 -27.24
N ASP A 57 9.04 11.22 -27.08
CA ASP A 57 7.63 11.29 -26.66
C ASP A 57 7.42 11.74 -25.20
N GLN A 58 8.52 11.99 -24.47
CA GLN A 58 8.46 12.46 -23.07
C GLN A 58 8.76 13.97 -22.94
N ASP A 59 9.25 14.61 -24.01
CA ASP A 59 9.50 16.06 -24.06
C ASP A 59 8.31 16.86 -24.63
N LEU A 60 7.24 16.20 -25.04
CA LEU A 60 6.00 16.81 -25.50
C LEU A 60 5.27 17.44 -24.29
N GLY A 61 4.56 18.55 -24.50
CA GLY A 61 3.77 19.22 -23.45
C GLY A 61 2.85 18.30 -22.70
N GLU A 62 2.36 18.69 -21.51
CA GLU A 62 1.67 17.78 -20.57
C GLU A 62 0.55 16.93 -21.22
N ASP A 63 -0.18 17.47 -22.18
CA ASP A 63 -1.27 16.75 -22.86
C ASP A 63 -0.76 15.80 -23.96
N GLU A 64 0.31 16.18 -24.67
CA GLU A 64 0.95 15.34 -25.69
C GLU A 64 1.82 14.26 -25.06
N ALA A 65 2.49 14.54 -23.95
CA ALA A 65 3.24 13.55 -23.16
C ALA A 65 2.34 12.44 -22.63
N LYS A 66 1.07 12.75 -22.29
CA LYS A 66 0.07 11.73 -21.92
C LYS A 66 -0.26 10.78 -23.06
N GLN A 67 -0.24 11.26 -24.30
CA GLN A 67 -0.52 10.44 -25.49
C GLN A 67 0.74 9.72 -25.99
N GLY A 68 1.91 10.30 -25.78
CA GLY A 68 3.21 9.81 -26.29
C GLY A 68 3.86 8.70 -25.48
N PHE A 69 3.44 8.43 -24.23
CA PHE A 69 4.09 7.42 -23.38
C PHE A 69 4.07 6.03 -24.03
N ARG A 70 5.27 5.45 -24.25
CA ARG A 70 5.46 4.13 -24.86
C ARG A 70 5.88 3.10 -23.78
N PRO A 71 5.03 2.12 -23.45
CA PRO A 71 5.32 1.10 -22.45
C PRO A 71 6.39 0.08 -22.86
N GLN A 72 6.51 -0.18 -24.18
CA GLN A 72 7.31 -1.28 -24.71
C GLN A 72 8.80 -1.17 -24.34
N PRO A 73 9.51 -0.03 -24.48
CA PRO A 73 10.92 0.06 -24.12
C PRO A 73 11.21 -0.23 -22.65
N TRP A 74 10.30 0.16 -21.76
CA TRP A 74 10.39 -0.12 -20.33
C TRP A 74 10.27 -1.60 -20.01
N LYS A 75 9.28 -2.27 -20.63
CA LYS A 75 9.07 -3.71 -20.48
C LYS A 75 10.21 -4.52 -21.09
N GLN A 76 10.75 -4.06 -22.23
CA GLN A 76 11.90 -4.70 -22.87
C GLN A 76 13.13 -4.64 -21.96
N LEU A 77 13.45 -3.48 -21.41
CA LEU A 77 14.58 -3.35 -20.48
C LEU A 77 14.39 -4.22 -19.22
N GLN A 78 13.19 -4.20 -18.65
CA GLN A 78 12.89 -5.02 -17.46
C GLN A 78 13.07 -6.50 -17.73
N LYS A 79 12.64 -6.98 -18.92
CA LYS A 79 12.81 -8.36 -19.36
C LYS A 79 14.30 -8.71 -19.48
N VAL A 80 15.07 -7.91 -20.21
CA VAL A 80 16.50 -8.16 -20.44
C VAL A 80 17.30 -8.16 -19.15
N LEU A 81 17.07 -7.19 -18.24
CA LEU A 81 17.77 -7.16 -16.96
C LEU A 81 17.47 -8.42 -16.12
N ARG A 82 16.25 -8.94 -16.18
CA ARG A 82 15.88 -10.18 -15.48
C ARG A 82 16.58 -11.40 -16.10
N GLU A 83 16.56 -11.52 -17.42
CA GLU A 83 17.23 -12.60 -18.15
C GLU A 83 18.75 -12.59 -17.95
N MET A 84 19.34 -11.43 -17.68
CA MET A 84 20.76 -11.27 -17.31
C MET A 84 21.05 -11.49 -15.83
N GLY A 85 20.04 -11.78 -14.98
CA GLY A 85 20.21 -11.98 -13.54
C GLY A 85 20.25 -10.70 -12.69
N HIS A 86 20.00 -9.51 -13.28
CA HIS A 86 19.93 -8.23 -12.59
C HIS A 86 18.52 -7.97 -12.02
N ASP A 87 18.02 -8.88 -11.17
CA ASP A 87 16.65 -8.84 -10.67
C ASP A 87 16.32 -7.59 -9.84
N ALA A 88 17.29 -7.07 -9.08
CA ALA A 88 17.09 -5.86 -8.28
C ALA A 88 16.86 -4.64 -9.17
N ASP A 89 17.65 -4.50 -10.23
CA ASP A 89 17.53 -3.42 -11.21
C ASP A 89 16.25 -3.57 -12.05
N ALA A 90 15.91 -4.79 -12.44
CA ALA A 90 14.65 -5.09 -13.13
C ALA A 90 13.43 -4.69 -12.29
N ARG A 91 13.44 -4.93 -10.96
CA ARG A 91 12.38 -4.46 -10.06
C ARG A 91 12.32 -2.94 -9.96
N ALA A 92 13.48 -2.27 -9.86
CA ALA A 92 13.54 -0.81 -9.80
C ALA A 92 13.00 -0.16 -11.09
N VAL A 93 13.33 -0.72 -12.27
CA VAL A 93 12.76 -0.30 -13.56
C VAL A 93 11.24 -0.52 -13.58
N GLY A 94 10.75 -1.65 -13.04
CA GLY A 94 9.32 -1.92 -12.91
C GLY A 94 8.57 -0.90 -12.07
N VAL A 95 9.10 -0.52 -10.91
CA VAL A 95 8.53 0.55 -10.06
C VAL A 95 8.50 1.89 -10.79
N ALA A 96 9.61 2.25 -11.46
CA ALA A 96 9.69 3.48 -12.23
C ALA A 96 8.71 3.50 -13.42
N PHE A 97 8.47 2.36 -14.05
CA PHE A 97 7.47 2.19 -15.11
C PHE A 97 6.05 2.49 -14.60
N GLU A 98 5.65 1.93 -13.45
CA GLU A 98 4.33 2.18 -12.87
C GLU A 98 4.14 3.66 -12.47
N ASP A 99 5.20 4.31 -11.98
CA ASP A 99 5.18 5.76 -11.72
C ASP A 99 5.00 6.59 -13.01
N GLN A 100 5.61 6.18 -14.12
CA GLN A 100 5.41 6.83 -15.41
C GLN A 100 4.00 6.59 -15.97
N LEU A 101 3.44 5.38 -15.83
CA LEU A 101 2.04 5.10 -16.18
C LEU A 101 1.07 6.03 -15.46
N ARG A 102 1.34 6.28 -14.16
CA ARG A 102 0.53 7.20 -13.36
C ARG A 102 0.67 8.66 -13.84
N LYS A 103 1.89 9.10 -14.16
CA LYS A 103 2.15 10.45 -14.69
C LYS A 103 1.51 10.64 -16.06
N ALA A 104 1.59 9.63 -16.92
CA ALA A 104 0.97 9.63 -18.25
C ALA A 104 -0.56 9.44 -18.23
N ASP A 105 -1.17 9.40 -17.03
CA ASP A 105 -2.62 9.25 -16.84
C ASP A 105 -3.23 8.01 -17.53
N ARG A 106 -2.44 6.94 -17.65
CA ARG A 106 -2.85 5.67 -18.28
C ARG A 106 -3.54 4.70 -17.33
N ILE A 107 -3.65 5.06 -16.03
CA ILE A 107 -4.26 4.20 -15.02
C ILE A 107 -5.78 4.35 -15.09
N GLY A 108 -6.48 3.21 -15.21
CA GLY A 108 -7.94 3.18 -15.26
C GLY A 108 -8.53 3.64 -16.59
N GLN A 109 -7.72 3.80 -17.63
CA GLN A 109 -8.25 3.92 -18.99
C GLN A 109 -8.81 2.55 -19.41
N ILE A 110 -10.12 2.41 -19.30
CA ILE A 110 -10.85 1.37 -20.03
C ILE A 110 -11.07 1.97 -21.43
N ALA A 111 -10.86 1.17 -22.47
CA ALA A 111 -11.24 1.57 -23.82
C ALA A 111 -12.65 2.17 -23.76
N ASP A 112 -12.79 3.43 -24.12
CA ASP A 112 -14.08 4.11 -24.16
C ASP A 112 -14.95 3.42 -25.23
N VAL A 113 -15.66 2.40 -24.77
CA VAL A 113 -16.85 1.92 -25.48
C VAL A 113 -17.95 2.90 -25.17
N GLY A 114 -18.12 3.84 -26.05
CA GLY A 114 -19.00 4.99 -26.08
C GLY A 114 -20.10 5.08 -25.01
N THR A 115 -20.41 6.34 -24.69
CA THR A 115 -21.55 6.79 -23.90
C THR A 115 -21.45 6.76 -22.38
N ALA A 116 -21.06 7.90 -21.81
CA ALA A 116 -21.88 8.64 -20.84
C ALA A 116 -21.11 9.85 -20.30
N LYS A 117 -21.58 11.03 -20.52
CA LYS A 117 -21.17 12.30 -19.87
C LYS A 117 -21.63 12.33 -18.40
N ASN A 118 -21.12 11.43 -17.57
CA ASN A 118 -21.42 11.39 -16.14
C ASN A 118 -20.19 11.82 -15.32
N VAL A 119 -20.42 12.53 -14.23
CA VAL A 119 -19.39 12.93 -13.25
C VAL A 119 -18.66 11.73 -12.64
N PHE A 120 -19.29 10.57 -12.64
CA PHE A 120 -18.74 9.29 -12.18
C PHE A 120 -17.39 8.88 -12.77
N PRO A 121 -17.08 9.04 -14.06
CA PRO A 121 -15.79 8.62 -14.60
C PRO A 121 -14.61 9.43 -14.05
N VAL A 122 -14.80 10.73 -13.79
CA VAL A 122 -13.72 11.57 -13.25
C VAL A 122 -13.39 11.19 -11.80
N LEU A 123 -14.41 10.99 -10.97
CA LEU A 123 -14.22 10.58 -9.58
C LEU A 123 -13.59 9.18 -9.52
N ARG A 124 -14.08 8.22 -10.32
CA ARG A 124 -13.50 6.87 -10.43
C ARG A 124 -12.03 6.92 -10.83
N ARG A 125 -11.67 7.76 -11.81
CA ARG A 125 -10.29 7.91 -12.28
C ARG A 125 -9.38 8.47 -11.17
N LYS A 126 -9.83 9.48 -10.43
CA LYS A 126 -9.10 10.02 -9.27
C LYS A 126 -8.92 8.95 -8.17
N CYS A 127 -9.98 8.21 -7.84
CA CYS A 127 -9.92 7.12 -6.87
C CYS A 127 -8.95 6.02 -7.31
N LEU A 128 -8.99 5.58 -8.57
CA LEU A 128 -8.07 4.55 -9.08
C LEU A 128 -6.61 5.03 -9.07
N ARG A 129 -6.34 6.30 -9.38
CA ARG A 129 -5.00 6.87 -9.29
C ARG A 129 -4.51 6.95 -7.83
N ALA A 130 -5.40 7.32 -6.90
CA ALA A 130 -5.08 7.35 -5.47
C ALA A 130 -4.79 5.95 -4.93
N LEU A 131 -5.61 4.95 -5.29
CA LEU A 131 -5.39 3.55 -4.93
C LEU A 131 -4.09 3.00 -5.53
N HIS A 132 -3.82 3.31 -6.79
CA HIS A 132 -2.57 2.90 -7.44
C HIS A 132 -1.35 3.55 -6.76
N TRP A 133 -1.43 4.83 -6.40
CA TRP A 133 -0.39 5.50 -5.64
C TRP A 133 -0.18 4.86 -4.25
N LEU A 134 -1.28 4.59 -3.55
CA LEU A 134 -1.23 3.94 -2.23
C LEU A 134 -0.62 2.54 -2.32
N PHE A 135 -0.98 1.76 -3.34
CA PHE A 135 -0.38 0.45 -3.60
C PHE A 135 1.12 0.56 -3.91
N GLY A 136 1.52 1.57 -4.69
CA GLY A 136 2.93 1.87 -4.93
C GLY A 136 3.69 2.24 -3.65
N PHE A 137 3.08 3.06 -2.80
CA PHE A 137 3.67 3.47 -1.52
C PHE A 137 3.83 2.29 -0.55
N LEU A 138 2.78 1.48 -0.36
CA LEU A 138 2.75 0.38 0.61
C LEU A 138 3.54 -0.86 0.13
N ALA A 139 3.41 -1.23 -1.14
CA ALA A 139 3.92 -2.51 -1.64
C ALA A 139 4.92 -2.37 -2.81
N GLY A 140 5.28 -1.12 -3.18
CA GLY A 140 6.12 -0.88 -4.36
C GLY A 140 5.56 -1.54 -5.61
N TYR A 141 4.25 -1.43 -5.83
CA TYR A 141 3.51 -2.08 -6.94
C TYR A 141 3.66 -3.62 -6.97
N GLY A 142 3.89 -4.23 -5.81
CA GLY A 142 4.09 -5.68 -5.71
C GLY A 142 5.54 -6.14 -5.95
N TYR A 143 6.47 -5.23 -6.16
CA TYR A 143 7.89 -5.57 -6.29
C TYR A 143 8.62 -5.67 -4.96
N HIS A 144 8.04 -5.15 -3.87
CA HIS A 144 8.66 -5.10 -2.54
C HIS A 144 7.73 -5.63 -1.43
N PRO A 145 7.55 -6.96 -1.30
CA PRO A 145 6.66 -7.54 -0.28
C PRO A 145 7.10 -7.21 1.15
N LEU A 146 8.39 -7.08 1.40
CA LEU A 146 8.92 -6.71 2.71
C LEU A 146 8.43 -5.32 3.16
N ARG A 147 8.25 -4.36 2.22
CA ARG A 147 7.72 -3.02 2.55
C ARG A 147 6.28 -3.12 3.09
N LEU A 148 5.46 -3.97 2.49
CA LEU A 148 4.10 -4.22 2.96
C LEU A 148 4.09 -4.87 4.35
N PHE A 149 4.97 -5.85 4.58
CA PHE A 149 5.14 -6.46 5.89
C PHE A 149 5.57 -5.43 6.94
N MET A 150 6.56 -4.59 6.64
CA MET A 150 7.00 -3.52 7.55
C MET A 150 5.91 -2.50 7.84
N SER A 151 5.00 -2.23 6.88
CA SER A 151 3.85 -1.36 7.11
C SER A 151 2.82 -2.00 8.06
N LEU A 152 2.60 -3.33 7.99
CA LEU A 152 1.78 -4.06 8.97
C LEU A 152 2.37 -3.96 10.38
N VAL A 153 3.67 -4.18 10.52
CA VAL A 153 4.38 -4.04 11.81
C VAL A 153 4.27 -2.59 12.32
N GLY A 154 4.42 -1.60 11.43
CA GLY A 154 4.29 -0.19 11.78
C GLY A 154 2.89 0.15 12.30
N VAL A 155 1.83 -0.29 11.63
CA VAL A 155 0.44 -0.08 12.07
C VAL A 155 0.16 -0.81 13.38
N TRP A 156 0.63 -2.05 13.52
CA TRP A 156 0.53 -2.80 14.77
C TRP A 156 1.11 -2.04 15.96
N LEU A 157 2.35 -1.62 15.86
CA LEU A 157 3.05 -0.91 16.95
C LEU A 157 2.44 0.46 17.22
N PHE A 158 2.11 1.22 16.16
CA PHE A 158 1.49 2.54 16.29
C PHE A 158 0.14 2.47 17.01
N CYS A 159 -0.75 1.57 16.59
CA CYS A 159 -2.03 1.37 17.25
C CYS A 159 -1.86 0.80 18.66
N GLY A 160 -0.91 -0.13 18.87
CA GLY A 160 -0.58 -0.67 20.18
C GLY A 160 -0.13 0.40 21.17
N VAL A 161 0.66 1.37 20.73
CA VAL A 161 1.05 2.53 21.56
C VAL A 161 -0.16 3.42 21.88
N ILE A 162 -1.06 3.65 20.92
CA ILE A 162 -2.30 4.41 21.18
C ILE A 162 -3.16 3.67 22.19
N TYR A 163 -3.39 2.37 22.02
CA TYR A 163 -4.16 1.58 22.99
C TYR A 163 -3.50 1.53 24.36
N TRP A 164 -2.18 1.47 24.42
CA TRP A 164 -1.44 1.56 25.68
C TRP A 164 -1.65 2.89 26.36
N TRP A 165 -1.56 4.00 25.63
CA TRP A 165 -1.82 5.33 26.18
C TRP A 165 -3.26 5.49 26.65
N LEU A 166 -4.23 4.99 25.89
CA LEU A 166 -5.65 5.02 26.23
C LEU A 166 -5.98 4.13 27.44
N ALA A 167 -5.22 3.05 27.65
CA ALA A 167 -5.37 2.17 28.80
C ALA A 167 -5.11 2.89 30.14
N TYR A 168 -4.23 3.86 30.12
CA TYR A 168 -3.86 4.65 31.30
C TYR A 168 -4.50 6.04 31.34
N ALA A 169 -5.37 6.35 30.38
CA ALA A 169 -6.09 7.62 30.37
C ALA A 169 -7.08 7.70 31.55
N PRO A 170 -7.33 8.90 32.12
CA PRO A 170 -8.20 9.07 33.28
C PRO A 170 -9.67 8.71 33.02
N HIS A 171 -10.09 8.56 31.78
CA HIS A 171 -11.44 8.11 31.43
C HIS A 171 -11.35 6.83 30.60
N SER A 172 -12.05 5.79 31.02
CA SER A 172 -12.07 4.52 30.30
C SER A 172 -12.72 4.68 28.93
N THR A 173 -11.91 4.50 27.89
CA THR A 173 -12.38 4.45 26.49
C THR A 173 -12.51 3.02 25.99
N ILE A 174 -11.84 2.09 26.67
CA ILE A 174 -11.85 0.65 26.40
C ILE A 174 -12.31 -0.08 27.65
N GLY A 175 -13.18 -1.06 27.50
CA GLY A 175 -13.69 -1.87 28.60
C GLY A 175 -14.10 -3.26 28.16
N PRO A 176 -14.63 -4.07 29.09
CA PRO A 176 -15.15 -5.39 28.79
C PRO A 176 -16.22 -5.34 27.69
N THR A 177 -16.24 -6.34 26.81
CA THR A 177 -17.29 -6.51 25.79
C THR A 177 -18.44 -7.39 26.26
N ASP A 178 -18.22 -8.18 27.32
CA ASP A 178 -19.22 -9.09 27.83
C ASP A 178 -20.31 -8.34 28.63
N PRO A 179 -21.58 -8.36 28.19
CA PRO A 179 -22.68 -7.70 28.89
C PRO A 179 -22.89 -8.20 30.33
N LEU A 180 -22.54 -9.46 30.62
CA LEU A 180 -22.70 -10.04 31.95
C LEU A 180 -21.82 -9.34 33.00
N VAL A 181 -20.68 -8.82 32.59
CA VAL A 181 -19.78 -8.05 33.46
C VAL A 181 -20.47 -6.77 33.97
N PHE A 182 -21.21 -6.08 33.09
CA PHE A 182 -21.93 -4.85 33.47
C PHE A 182 -23.19 -5.12 34.28
N GLN A 183 -23.77 -6.31 34.19
CA GLN A 183 -24.99 -6.67 34.92
C GLN A 183 -24.68 -7.23 36.30
N ASN A 184 -23.45 -7.63 36.57
CA ASN A 184 -23.06 -8.21 37.84
C ASN A 184 -22.78 -7.10 38.88
N THR A 185 -23.56 -7.08 39.98
CA THR A 185 -23.41 -6.12 41.08
C THR A 185 -22.05 -6.19 41.75
N ALA A 186 -21.34 -7.33 41.68
CA ALA A 186 -20.00 -7.47 42.23
C ALA A 186 -18.97 -6.56 41.54
N TYR A 187 -19.22 -6.18 40.26
CA TYR A 187 -18.33 -5.32 39.50
C TYR A 187 -18.85 -3.89 39.32
N ALA A 188 -19.92 -3.51 40.02
CA ALA A 188 -20.49 -2.18 39.92
C ALA A 188 -19.49 -1.09 40.34
N GLY A 189 -18.58 -1.40 41.27
CA GLY A 189 -17.49 -0.50 41.68
C GLY A 189 -16.54 -0.12 40.56
N CYS A 190 -16.30 -1.01 39.59
CA CYS A 190 -15.39 -0.75 38.44
C CYS A 190 -15.82 0.46 37.60
N ALA A 191 -17.11 0.74 37.52
CA ALA A 191 -17.65 1.87 36.76
C ALA A 191 -17.39 3.23 37.45
N THR A 192 -17.11 3.24 38.74
CA THR A 192 -16.93 4.47 39.55
C THR A 192 -15.52 4.62 40.09
N GLU A 193 -14.84 3.53 40.39
CA GLU A 193 -13.45 3.52 40.84
C GLU A 193 -12.51 3.89 39.70
N ASN A 194 -11.39 4.50 40.02
CA ASN A 194 -10.35 4.90 39.02
C ASN A 194 -10.93 5.66 37.81
N ASN A 195 -11.93 6.54 38.03
CA ASN A 195 -12.64 7.27 36.96
C ASN A 195 -13.32 6.38 35.93
N GLY A 196 -13.76 5.19 36.33
CA GLY A 196 -14.40 4.21 35.45
C GLY A 196 -13.42 3.47 34.52
N ASN A 197 -12.16 3.42 34.90
CA ASN A 197 -11.17 2.66 34.13
C ASN A 197 -11.23 1.17 34.47
N TRP A 198 -11.91 0.39 33.61
CA TRP A 198 -12.09 -1.05 33.77
C TRP A 198 -10.80 -1.86 33.76
N MET A 199 -9.73 -1.36 33.16
CA MET A 199 -8.45 -2.05 33.11
C MET A 199 -7.68 -2.00 34.43
N LEU A 200 -8.02 -1.01 35.29
CA LEU A 200 -7.46 -0.84 36.63
C LEU A 200 -8.38 -1.37 37.72
N CYS A 201 -9.49 -2.04 37.36
CA CYS A 201 -10.43 -2.57 38.31
C CYS A 201 -9.93 -3.87 38.92
N GLU A 202 -9.69 -3.85 40.24
CA GLU A 202 -9.25 -5.02 41.03
C GLU A 202 -10.37 -6.04 41.29
N GLN A 203 -11.63 -5.67 41.05
CA GLN A 203 -12.80 -6.52 41.30
C GLN A 203 -13.09 -7.49 40.18
N LEU A 204 -12.46 -7.32 38.98
CA LEU A 204 -12.60 -8.27 37.89
C LEU A 204 -12.04 -9.63 38.30
N PRO A 205 -12.72 -10.74 37.95
CA PRO A 205 -12.25 -12.08 38.32
C PRO A 205 -10.89 -12.38 37.67
N ALA A 206 -10.06 -13.12 38.38
CA ALA A 206 -8.72 -13.49 37.92
C ALA A 206 -8.73 -14.27 36.58
N GLU A 207 -9.84 -14.93 36.27
CA GLU A 207 -10.06 -15.65 35.01
C GLU A 207 -10.37 -14.73 33.82
N TYR A 208 -10.69 -13.45 34.10
CA TYR A 208 -10.89 -12.48 33.02
C TYR A 208 -9.53 -12.04 32.45
N THR A 209 -9.34 -12.25 31.15
CA THR A 209 -8.07 -11.98 30.49
C THR A 209 -7.67 -10.50 30.66
N THR A 210 -6.49 -10.25 31.22
CA THR A 210 -5.92 -8.91 31.35
C THR A 210 -5.78 -8.24 29.98
N PHE A 211 -6.08 -6.95 29.92
CA PHE A 211 -5.88 -6.17 28.70
C PHE A 211 -4.40 -6.02 28.38
N SER A 212 -4.01 -6.49 27.19
CA SER A 212 -2.68 -6.29 26.66
C SER A 212 -2.75 -5.43 25.41
N PRO A 213 -2.31 -4.15 25.44
CA PRO A 213 -2.45 -3.23 24.31
C PRO A 213 -1.81 -3.73 23.00
N LEU A 214 -0.64 -4.36 23.10
CA LEU A 214 0.05 -4.91 21.93
C LEU A 214 -0.64 -6.17 21.40
N ALA A 215 -1.09 -7.05 22.28
CA ALA A 215 -1.83 -8.24 21.88
C ALA A 215 -3.21 -7.87 21.31
N TYR A 216 -3.90 -6.89 21.90
CA TYR A 216 -5.15 -6.35 21.37
C TYR A 216 -4.98 -5.75 19.96
N SER A 217 -3.95 -4.90 19.79
CA SER A 217 -3.64 -4.34 18.47
C SER A 217 -3.31 -5.42 17.44
N LEU A 218 -2.63 -6.49 17.82
CA LEU A 218 -2.30 -7.59 16.91
C LEU A 218 -3.54 -8.41 16.55
N ASP A 219 -4.39 -8.69 17.52
CA ASP A 219 -5.65 -9.43 17.37
C ASP A 219 -6.60 -8.72 16.40
N VAL A 220 -6.75 -7.41 16.58
CA VAL A 220 -7.57 -6.55 15.70
C VAL A 220 -6.98 -6.46 14.28
N LEU A 221 -5.66 -6.45 14.15
CA LEU A 221 -4.97 -6.27 12.86
C LEU A 221 -4.98 -7.54 12.00
N LEU A 222 -4.78 -8.71 12.61
CA LEU A 222 -4.60 -9.97 11.89
C LEU A 222 -5.91 -10.77 11.83
N PRO A 223 -6.59 -10.79 10.67
CA PRO A 223 -7.94 -11.35 10.57
C PRO A 223 -8.03 -12.88 10.81
N LEU A 224 -6.89 -13.59 10.80
CA LEU A 224 -6.83 -15.05 10.97
C LEU A 224 -6.25 -15.48 12.31
N VAL A 225 -5.74 -14.54 13.11
CA VAL A 225 -5.15 -14.81 14.41
C VAL A 225 -6.13 -14.37 15.49
N ASP A 226 -6.52 -15.28 16.36
CA ASP A 226 -7.41 -15.01 17.48
C ASP A 226 -6.60 -15.13 18.79
N LEU A 227 -6.26 -14.00 19.37
CA LEU A 227 -5.58 -13.93 20.67
C LEU A 227 -6.58 -13.77 21.82
N GLY A 228 -7.88 -13.69 21.51
CA GLY A 228 -8.95 -13.55 22.46
C GLY A 228 -9.05 -12.16 23.13
N GLN A 229 -8.27 -11.19 22.71
CA GLN A 229 -8.29 -9.85 23.25
C GLN A 229 -9.47 -9.04 22.71
N GLU A 230 -9.70 -9.06 21.39
CA GLU A 230 -10.80 -8.35 20.74
C GLU A 230 -12.18 -8.84 21.23
N LYS A 231 -12.31 -10.13 21.56
CA LYS A 231 -13.55 -10.71 22.07
C LYS A 231 -13.88 -10.28 23.50
N ARG A 232 -12.88 -9.89 24.28
CA ARG A 232 -13.04 -9.56 25.70
C ARG A 232 -12.95 -8.07 25.97
N TRP A 233 -12.26 -7.32 25.15
CA TRP A 233 -12.04 -5.89 25.30
C TRP A 233 -12.47 -5.12 24.06
N GLY A 234 -13.06 -3.95 24.21
CA GLY A 234 -13.51 -3.14 23.09
C GLY A 234 -13.79 -1.68 23.49
N PRO A 235 -13.99 -0.81 22.50
CA PRO A 235 -14.31 0.60 22.76
C PRO A 235 -15.68 0.74 23.41
N LEU A 236 -15.71 1.41 24.56
CA LEU A 236 -16.93 1.73 25.32
C LEU A 236 -17.63 2.93 24.71
N VAL A 237 -18.55 2.71 23.79
CA VAL A 237 -19.36 3.75 23.19
C VAL A 237 -20.72 3.78 23.86
N PRO A 238 -21.14 4.95 24.45
CA PRO A 238 -22.43 5.06 25.12
C PRO A 238 -23.61 4.73 24.20
N THR A 239 -24.59 4.03 24.74
CA THR A 239 -25.89 3.75 24.10
C THR A 239 -27.03 4.26 24.99
N PRO A 240 -28.18 4.69 24.41
CA PRO A 240 -28.46 4.78 22.99
C PRO A 240 -27.74 5.95 22.33
N ALA A 241 -27.23 5.73 21.12
CA ALA A 241 -26.74 6.79 20.26
C ALA A 241 -27.94 7.60 19.77
N SER A 242 -28.07 8.84 20.23
CA SER A 242 -29.28 9.63 19.99
C SER A 242 -29.47 10.06 18.54
N HIS A 243 -28.39 10.33 17.79
CA HIS A 243 -28.45 10.71 16.37
C HIS A 243 -27.11 10.44 15.67
N PHE A 244 -27.08 9.49 14.74
CA PHE A 244 -25.88 9.08 14.02
C PHE A 244 -25.11 10.23 13.32
N CYS A 245 -25.84 11.18 12.71
CA CYS A 245 -25.18 12.30 12.02
C CYS A 245 -24.63 13.38 12.96
N ILE A 246 -25.22 13.56 14.14
CA ILE A 246 -24.80 14.58 15.12
C ILE A 246 -23.62 14.04 15.94
N GLU A 247 -23.59 12.74 16.21
CA GLU A 247 -22.48 12.09 16.92
C GLU A 247 -21.20 12.05 16.12
N LEU A 248 -21.25 11.98 14.78
CA LEU A 248 -20.08 12.10 13.95
C LEU A 248 -19.39 13.47 14.09
N LEU A 249 -20.14 14.51 14.44
CA LEU A 249 -19.65 15.87 14.68
C LEU A 249 -19.23 16.11 16.15
N SER A 250 -19.78 15.34 17.12
CA SER A 250 -19.45 15.39 18.55
C SER A 250 -18.55 14.22 18.98
N LEU A 251 -17.53 13.89 18.17
CA LEU A 251 -16.64 12.74 18.36
C LEU A 251 -16.01 12.74 19.76
N SER A 252 -16.61 11.97 20.67
CA SER A 252 -16.02 11.69 21.99
C SER A 252 -14.83 10.71 21.85
N PRO A 253 -13.90 10.66 22.82
CA PRO A 253 -12.76 9.75 22.78
C PRO A 253 -13.10 8.29 22.44
N PRO A 254 -14.16 7.65 22.96
CA PRO A 254 -14.52 6.28 22.59
C PRO A 254 -14.90 6.10 21.10
N HIS A 255 -15.49 7.11 20.48
CA HIS A 255 -15.81 7.07 19.05
C HIS A 255 -14.53 7.05 18.19
N TRP A 256 -13.52 7.84 18.55
CA TRP A 256 -12.22 7.80 17.88
C TRP A 256 -11.55 6.44 18.02
N VAL A 257 -11.63 5.81 19.18
CA VAL A 257 -11.10 4.46 19.41
C VAL A 257 -11.81 3.44 18.51
N ARG A 258 -13.15 3.54 18.39
CA ARG A 258 -13.92 2.68 17.49
C ARG A 258 -13.54 2.88 16.02
N LEU A 259 -13.35 4.13 15.59
CA LEU A 259 -12.90 4.42 14.22
C LEU A 259 -11.49 3.89 13.95
N LEU A 260 -10.58 4.04 14.92
CA LEU A 260 -9.23 3.47 14.83
C LEU A 260 -9.28 1.94 14.73
N ASN A 261 -10.13 1.29 15.51
CA ASN A 261 -10.34 -0.16 15.46
C ASN A 261 -10.84 -0.60 14.07
N TRP A 262 -11.89 0.05 13.54
CA TRP A 262 -12.39 -0.25 12.19
C TRP A 262 -11.34 -0.01 11.10
N PHE A 263 -10.60 1.08 11.20
CA PHE A 263 -9.47 1.34 10.28
C PHE A 263 -8.46 0.20 10.35
N GLN A 264 -8.08 -0.24 11.54
CA GLN A 264 -7.09 -1.29 11.74
C GLN A 264 -7.56 -2.64 11.18
N ILE A 265 -8.82 -3.01 11.40
CA ILE A 265 -9.45 -4.21 10.82
C ILE A 265 -9.40 -4.15 9.29
N LEU A 266 -9.90 -3.06 8.67
CA LEU A 266 -9.90 -2.90 7.21
C LEU A 266 -8.50 -2.94 6.63
N TYR A 267 -7.55 -2.25 7.28
CA TYR A 267 -6.16 -2.24 6.84
C TYR A 267 -5.55 -3.65 6.91
N GLY A 268 -5.78 -4.38 8.00
CA GLY A 268 -5.30 -5.74 8.20
C GLY A 268 -5.80 -6.70 7.12
N TRP A 269 -7.10 -6.68 6.81
CA TRP A 269 -7.68 -7.47 5.73
C TRP A 269 -7.06 -7.15 4.37
N ILE A 270 -7.01 -5.87 4.00
CA ILE A 270 -6.47 -5.43 2.71
C ILE A 270 -4.99 -5.81 2.59
N ALA A 271 -4.19 -5.52 3.62
CA ALA A 271 -2.76 -5.78 3.60
C ALA A 271 -2.44 -7.28 3.58
N SER A 272 -3.18 -8.10 4.32
CA SER A 272 -3.02 -9.57 4.33
C SER A 272 -3.35 -10.18 2.98
N LEU A 273 -4.46 -9.78 2.35
CA LEU A 273 -4.84 -10.25 1.01
C LEU A 273 -3.81 -9.83 -0.05
N LEU A 274 -3.33 -8.58 0.00
CA LEU A 274 -2.29 -8.09 -0.91
C LEU A 274 -0.98 -8.85 -0.70
N PHE A 275 -0.60 -9.12 0.54
CA PHE A 275 0.63 -9.87 0.85
C PHE A 275 0.59 -11.28 0.24
N VAL A 276 -0.51 -12.01 0.45
CA VAL A 276 -0.71 -13.34 -0.14
C VAL A 276 -0.69 -13.27 -1.67
N ALA A 277 -1.37 -12.29 -2.27
CA ALA A 277 -1.40 -12.13 -3.74
C ALA A 277 -0.01 -11.85 -4.32
N ILE A 278 0.80 -11.02 -3.65
CA ILE A 278 2.16 -10.69 -4.09
C ILE A 278 3.07 -11.92 -3.98
N VAL A 279 3.05 -12.60 -2.84
CA VAL A 279 3.92 -13.77 -2.61
C VAL A 279 3.57 -14.92 -3.56
N SER A 280 2.27 -15.21 -3.75
CA SER A 280 1.83 -16.25 -4.70
C SER A 280 2.10 -15.86 -6.16
N GLY A 281 2.02 -14.58 -6.53
CA GLY A 281 2.40 -14.08 -7.85
C GLY A 281 3.89 -14.18 -8.13
N MET A 282 4.73 -14.01 -7.13
CA MET A 282 6.18 -14.22 -7.26
C MET A 282 6.53 -15.70 -7.47
N SER A 283 5.87 -16.60 -6.76
CA SER A 283 6.07 -18.05 -6.91
C SER A 283 5.76 -18.52 -8.35
N ARG A 284 4.61 -18.10 -8.91
CA ARG A 284 4.23 -18.47 -10.29
C ARG A 284 5.22 -17.94 -11.35
N ARG A 285 5.82 -16.76 -11.14
CA ARG A 285 6.81 -16.20 -12.07
C ARG A 285 8.09 -17.02 -12.09
N SER A 286 8.53 -17.54 -10.95
CA SER A 286 9.72 -18.38 -10.87
C SER A 286 9.56 -19.76 -11.52
N GLU A 287 8.32 -20.26 -11.65
CA GLU A 287 8.03 -21.53 -12.33
C GLU A 287 7.93 -21.38 -13.86
N MET A 288 7.54 -20.22 -14.37
CA MET A 288 7.46 -19.95 -15.80
C MET A 288 8.82 -19.63 -16.44
N ASP A 289 9.83 -19.32 -15.61
CA ASP A 289 11.19 -19.01 -16.04
C ASP A 289 12.12 -20.27 -15.99
N LYS A 290 11.57 -21.46 -15.64
CA LYS A 290 12.25 -22.77 -15.71
C LYS A 290 11.84 -23.52 -16.97
#